data_e5df230858ad357be410bef2aa7a1185
#
_entry.id   e5df230858ad357be410bef2aa7a1185
#
_cell.length_a   1.000
_cell.length_b   1.000
_cell.length_c   1.000
_cell.angle_alpha   90.00
_cell.angle_beta   90.00
_cell.angle_gamma   90.00
#
_symmetry.space_group_name_H-M   'P 1'
#
loop_
_entity.id
_entity.type
_entity.pdbx_description
1 polymer ?
#
loop_
_entity_poly.entity_id
_entity_poly.type
_entity_poly.pdbx_seq_one_letter_code
_entity_poly.pdbx_strand_id
1 'polypeptide(L)'
;MKLALVHRSAATCPYRLLDDADHEIAWANDFLDAQHLRQLSPRSLRAYAYDLLHFARWFRSQPQTLPEISESTLLDYVRYQLSQRPLPTPQTVNHRLTVIRCLYRFHCGHEIPGGHSHFQRTYTTRCPLGYGRPHRAMAFGLRLRQPRRVIQPLTAEQVAQFWASFRTFRDLAVVGLMLLDGLRSCEILVLQLEDLRLADALLHVLGKGRKQRTLPLPGEILGVLQSYLRLERPLTNSPYLFVSLKGRRRGQPMTPAGLRSLFRHHRLRSEVRSANPHRFRHTFGADMVRAGISLPALQHLMGHSQIHTTLLYVQLAPSDVWREYARAVANRSRLPSPPKA
;
A
#
# COMPACT_ATOMS: atom_id res chain seq x y z
N MET A 1 20.40 -21.64 5.67
CA MET A 1 20.40 -20.27 5.11
C MET A 1 19.58 -19.35 6.00
N LYS A 2 20.07 -18.14 6.24
CA LYS A 2 19.43 -17.12 7.09
C LYS A 2 19.53 -15.73 6.47
N LEU A 3 18.70 -14.81 6.98
CA LEU A 3 18.76 -13.39 6.66
C LEU A 3 19.41 -12.64 7.82
N ALA A 4 20.49 -11.93 7.56
CA ALA A 4 21.17 -11.08 8.52
C ALA A 4 20.90 -9.60 8.24
N LEU A 5 20.90 -8.78 9.29
CA LEU A 5 20.89 -7.32 9.21
C LEU A 5 22.29 -6.82 9.50
N VAL A 6 22.96 -6.26 8.51
CA VAL A 6 24.35 -5.82 8.61
C VAL A 6 24.44 -4.36 8.17
N HIS A 7 25.05 -3.53 9.02
CA HIS A 7 25.34 -2.13 8.69
C HIS A 7 26.80 -2.01 8.25
N ARG A 8 27.07 -2.03 6.93
CA ARG A 8 28.45 -1.93 6.40
C ARG A 8 28.75 -0.56 5.80
N SER A 9 28.02 -0.16 4.77
CA SER A 9 28.23 1.13 4.10
C SER A 9 26.91 1.68 3.57
N ALA A 10 26.88 2.97 3.23
CA ALA A 10 25.71 3.59 2.61
C ALA A 10 25.37 3.03 1.21
N ALA A 11 26.33 2.41 0.53
CA ALA A 11 26.15 1.82 -0.79
C ALA A 11 25.63 0.38 -0.78
N THR A 12 25.66 -0.30 0.37
CA THR A 12 25.27 -1.71 0.48
C THR A 12 23.92 -1.87 1.17
N CYS A 13 23.12 -2.82 0.67
CA CYS A 13 21.84 -3.15 1.29
C CYS A 13 22.08 -3.70 2.71
N PRO A 14 21.33 -3.22 3.73
CA PRO A 14 21.50 -3.73 5.09
C PRO A 14 21.02 -5.17 5.27
N TYR A 15 20.25 -5.71 4.34
CA TYR A 15 19.79 -7.09 4.38
C TYR A 15 20.73 -7.99 3.59
N ARG A 16 21.28 -9.03 4.24
CA ARG A 16 22.21 -9.99 3.64
C ARG A 16 21.67 -11.40 3.75
N LEU A 17 21.71 -12.13 2.66
CA LEU A 17 21.45 -13.56 2.65
C LEU A 17 22.77 -14.32 2.89
N LEU A 18 22.75 -15.19 3.89
CA LEU A 18 23.86 -16.03 4.26
C LEU A 18 23.47 -17.50 4.12
N ASP A 19 24.43 -18.33 3.73
CA ASP A 19 24.28 -19.78 3.71
C ASP A 19 24.37 -20.38 5.13
N ASP A 20 24.46 -21.69 5.24
CA ASP A 20 24.57 -22.39 6.53
C ASP A 20 25.96 -22.27 7.17
N ALA A 21 26.98 -21.90 6.40
CA ALA A 21 28.35 -21.65 6.83
C ALA A 21 28.64 -20.14 7.04
N ASP A 22 27.59 -19.30 7.04
CA ASP A 22 27.67 -17.85 7.17
C ASP A 22 28.37 -17.12 6.01
N HIS A 23 28.54 -17.77 4.85
CA HIS A 23 29.00 -17.10 3.64
C HIS A 23 27.86 -16.38 2.94
N GLU A 24 28.18 -15.27 2.30
CA GLU A 24 27.21 -14.47 1.53
C GLU A 24 26.77 -15.20 0.25
N ILE A 25 25.47 -15.18 0.00
CA ILE A 25 24.89 -15.68 -1.25
C ILE A 25 25.03 -14.54 -2.29
N ALA A 26 26.13 -14.54 -3.03
CA ALA A 26 26.56 -13.45 -3.90
C ALA A 26 25.45 -12.98 -4.87
N TRP A 27 24.86 -13.88 -5.66
CA TRP A 27 23.84 -13.52 -6.64
C TRP A 27 22.61 -12.81 -6.04
N ALA A 28 22.23 -13.16 -4.80
CA ALA A 28 21.11 -12.52 -4.13
C ALA A 28 21.50 -11.16 -3.54
N ASN A 29 22.69 -11.07 -2.97
CA ASN A 29 23.19 -9.86 -2.32
C ASN A 29 23.54 -8.78 -3.34
N ASP A 30 24.15 -9.12 -4.49
CA ASP A 30 24.43 -8.19 -5.59
C ASP A 30 23.14 -7.55 -6.14
N PHE A 31 22.09 -8.35 -6.30
CA PHE A 31 20.78 -7.85 -6.69
C PHE A 31 20.18 -6.92 -5.63
N LEU A 32 20.26 -7.27 -4.35
CA LEU A 32 19.77 -6.41 -3.25
C LEU A 32 20.52 -5.08 -3.19
N ASP A 33 21.85 -5.08 -3.42
CA ASP A 33 22.66 -3.88 -3.48
C ASP A 33 22.23 -2.99 -4.65
N ALA A 34 22.02 -3.57 -5.83
CA ALA A 34 21.51 -2.85 -6.99
C ALA A 34 20.13 -2.23 -6.71
N GLN A 35 19.24 -2.94 -6.01
CA GLN A 35 17.94 -2.37 -5.63
C GLN A 35 18.07 -1.27 -4.56
N HIS A 36 19.04 -1.39 -3.66
CA HIS A 36 19.34 -0.36 -2.67
C HIS A 36 19.85 0.92 -3.34
N LEU A 37 20.79 0.81 -4.26
CA LEU A 37 21.30 1.93 -5.08
C LEU A 37 20.19 2.61 -5.90
N ARG A 38 19.19 1.84 -6.37
CA ARG A 38 17.98 2.37 -7.01
C ARG A 38 17.00 3.02 -6.02
N GLN A 39 17.39 3.18 -4.77
CA GLN A 39 16.60 3.83 -3.71
C GLN A 39 15.25 3.14 -3.42
N LEU A 40 15.19 1.81 -3.53
CA LEU A 40 14.02 1.09 -3.02
C LEU A 40 13.85 1.34 -1.52
N SER A 41 12.59 1.45 -1.09
CA SER A 41 12.30 1.67 0.33
C SER A 41 12.85 0.52 1.20
N PRO A 42 13.31 0.79 2.44
CA PRO A 42 13.81 -0.26 3.35
C PRO A 42 12.81 -1.40 3.55
N ARG A 43 11.50 -1.10 3.52
CA ARG A 43 10.44 -2.12 3.59
C ARG A 43 10.40 -3.00 2.34
N SER A 44 10.58 -2.43 1.16
CA SER A 44 10.64 -3.18 -0.11
C SER A 44 11.87 -4.06 -0.16
N LEU A 45 13.05 -3.54 0.22
CA LEU A 45 14.29 -4.31 0.30
C LEU A 45 14.16 -5.49 1.25
N ARG A 46 13.56 -5.26 2.43
CA ARG A 46 13.28 -6.34 3.38
C ARG A 46 12.36 -7.41 2.79
N ALA A 47 11.30 -7.02 2.10
CA ALA A 47 10.38 -7.96 1.47
C ALA A 47 11.11 -8.79 0.39
N TYR A 48 11.89 -8.15 -0.47
CA TYR A 48 12.71 -8.82 -1.48
C TYR A 48 13.70 -9.80 -0.85
N ALA A 49 14.38 -9.40 0.22
CA ALA A 49 15.32 -10.27 0.92
C ALA A 49 14.66 -11.54 1.47
N TYR A 50 13.44 -11.44 2.05
CA TYR A 50 12.70 -12.63 2.50
C TYR A 50 12.24 -13.50 1.34
N ASP A 51 11.80 -12.92 0.23
CA ASP A 51 11.39 -13.69 -0.94
C ASP A 51 12.56 -14.40 -1.59
N LEU A 52 13.73 -13.74 -1.67
CA LEU A 52 14.98 -14.34 -2.14
C LEU A 52 15.48 -15.45 -1.19
N LEU A 53 15.38 -15.26 0.12
CA LEU A 53 15.73 -16.29 1.08
C LEU A 53 14.86 -17.54 0.90
N HIS A 54 13.56 -17.34 0.69
CA HIS A 54 12.65 -18.47 0.45
C HIS A 54 13.00 -19.19 -0.86
N PHE A 55 13.31 -18.44 -1.90
CA PHE A 55 13.73 -18.99 -3.17
C PHE A 55 15.08 -19.72 -3.07
N ALA A 56 16.09 -19.10 -2.44
CA ALA A 56 17.42 -19.68 -2.28
C ALA A 56 17.41 -21.01 -1.53
N ARG A 57 16.57 -21.14 -0.50
CA ARG A 57 16.40 -22.40 0.25
C ARG A 57 15.91 -23.53 -0.63
N TRP A 58 14.97 -23.27 -1.52
CA TRP A 58 14.46 -24.25 -2.47
C TRP A 58 15.45 -24.48 -3.61
N PHE A 59 16.00 -23.41 -4.17
CA PHE A 59 16.85 -23.44 -5.35
C PHE A 59 18.17 -24.22 -5.13
N ARG A 60 18.69 -24.20 -3.90
CA ARG A 60 19.88 -24.99 -3.53
C ARG A 60 19.74 -26.50 -3.78
N SER A 61 18.54 -27.02 -3.71
CA SER A 61 18.25 -28.44 -3.98
C SER A 61 18.06 -28.76 -5.48
N GLN A 62 18.09 -27.74 -6.32
CA GLN A 62 17.94 -27.92 -7.76
C GLN A 62 19.31 -28.12 -8.43
N PRO A 63 19.39 -28.95 -9.47
CA PRO A 63 20.65 -29.17 -10.20
C PRO A 63 21.03 -28.01 -11.12
N GLN A 64 20.13 -27.01 -11.28
CA GLN A 64 20.25 -25.91 -12.22
C GLN A 64 21.02 -24.72 -11.64
N THR A 65 21.69 -23.98 -12.51
CA THR A 65 22.28 -22.67 -12.21
C THR A 65 21.28 -21.54 -12.49
N LEU A 66 21.59 -20.33 -12.02
CA LEU A 66 20.70 -19.17 -12.19
C LEU A 66 20.36 -18.87 -13.67
N PRO A 67 21.31 -18.89 -14.64
CA PRO A 67 21.01 -18.68 -16.06
C PRO A 67 20.11 -19.75 -16.70
N GLU A 68 20.06 -20.95 -16.13
CA GLU A 68 19.29 -22.08 -16.67
C GLU A 68 17.81 -22.06 -16.19
N ILE A 69 17.43 -21.09 -15.37
CA ILE A 69 16.04 -20.94 -14.92
C ILE A 69 15.12 -20.69 -16.11
N SER A 70 14.05 -21.46 -16.18
CA SER A 70 13.00 -21.37 -17.19
C SER A 70 11.62 -21.23 -16.54
N GLU A 71 10.56 -21.03 -17.34
CA GLU A 71 9.17 -21.03 -16.79
C GLU A 71 8.79 -22.37 -16.20
N SER A 72 9.38 -23.51 -16.62
CA SER A 72 9.18 -24.82 -15.99
C SER A 72 9.78 -24.84 -14.58
N THR A 73 10.97 -24.27 -14.39
CA THR A 73 11.60 -24.11 -13.06
C THR A 73 10.70 -23.28 -12.13
N LEU A 74 10.09 -22.19 -12.66
CA LEU A 74 9.15 -21.40 -11.87
C LEU A 74 7.88 -22.17 -11.53
N LEU A 75 7.40 -23.06 -12.41
CA LEU A 75 6.25 -23.93 -12.14
C LEU A 75 6.56 -24.89 -10.99
N ASP A 76 7.74 -25.51 -10.98
CA ASP A 76 8.16 -26.39 -9.90
C ASP A 76 8.33 -25.65 -8.57
N TYR A 77 8.83 -24.41 -8.63
CA TYR A 77 8.87 -23.55 -7.46
C TYR A 77 7.47 -23.21 -6.92
N VAL A 78 6.49 -23.00 -7.80
CA VAL A 78 5.10 -22.79 -7.39
C VAL A 78 4.53 -24.06 -6.75
N ARG A 79 4.76 -25.24 -7.34
CA ARG A 79 4.35 -26.54 -6.76
C ARG A 79 4.93 -26.72 -5.37
N TYR A 80 6.23 -26.46 -5.19
CA TYR A 80 6.90 -26.48 -3.89
C TYR A 80 6.23 -25.53 -2.89
N GLN A 81 5.93 -24.29 -3.28
CA GLN A 81 5.28 -23.34 -2.39
C GLN A 81 3.88 -23.80 -1.97
N LEU A 82 3.13 -24.40 -2.88
CA LEU A 82 1.77 -24.89 -2.60
C LEU A 82 1.75 -26.19 -1.77
N SER A 83 2.87 -26.91 -1.67
CA SER A 83 3.02 -28.06 -0.75
C SER A 83 3.34 -27.65 0.69
N GLN A 84 3.74 -26.38 0.93
CA GLN A 84 4.12 -25.92 2.26
C GLN A 84 2.91 -25.68 3.18
N ARG A 85 3.14 -25.78 4.48
CA ARG A 85 2.16 -25.42 5.52
C ARG A 85 2.78 -24.37 6.46
N PRO A 86 2.09 -23.27 6.75
CA PRO A 86 0.77 -22.86 6.22
C PRO A 86 0.83 -22.49 4.73
N LEU A 87 -0.29 -22.73 4.00
CA LEU A 87 -0.38 -22.45 2.58
C LEU A 87 -0.21 -20.95 2.28
N PRO A 88 0.73 -20.54 1.40
CA PRO A 88 0.90 -19.16 1.05
C PRO A 88 -0.28 -18.63 0.22
N THR A 89 -0.59 -17.35 0.38
CA THR A 89 -1.63 -16.72 -0.45
C THR A 89 -1.17 -16.59 -1.91
N PRO A 90 -2.10 -16.60 -2.90
CA PRO A 90 -1.74 -16.33 -4.29
C PRO A 90 -0.97 -15.02 -4.49
N GLN A 91 -1.27 -14.00 -3.69
CA GLN A 91 -0.54 -12.74 -3.69
C GLN A 91 0.92 -12.91 -3.28
N THR A 92 1.19 -13.70 -2.23
CA THR A 92 2.55 -14.01 -1.77
C THR A 92 3.34 -14.74 -2.84
N VAL A 93 2.74 -15.78 -3.45
CA VAL A 93 3.38 -16.55 -4.52
C VAL A 93 3.71 -15.66 -5.72
N ASN A 94 2.75 -14.84 -6.16
CA ASN A 94 2.94 -13.92 -7.28
C ASN A 94 4.01 -12.85 -7.00
N HIS A 95 4.12 -12.38 -5.75
CA HIS A 95 5.16 -11.42 -5.36
C HIS A 95 6.55 -12.07 -5.45
N ARG A 96 6.71 -13.29 -4.92
CA ARG A 96 7.95 -14.05 -5.04
C ARG A 96 8.36 -14.29 -6.49
N LEU A 97 7.42 -14.71 -7.34
CA LEU A 97 7.68 -14.86 -8.78
C LEU A 97 8.14 -13.55 -9.43
N THR A 98 7.55 -12.43 -9.05
CA THR A 98 7.97 -11.10 -9.54
C THR A 98 9.41 -10.79 -9.12
N VAL A 99 9.78 -11.07 -7.87
CA VAL A 99 11.14 -10.83 -7.36
C VAL A 99 12.15 -11.70 -8.10
N ILE A 100 11.84 -12.98 -8.34
CA ILE A 100 12.73 -13.90 -9.07
C ILE A 100 12.91 -13.45 -10.52
N ARG A 101 11.85 -13.00 -11.21
CA ARG A 101 11.98 -12.45 -12.56
C ARG A 101 12.83 -11.19 -12.59
N CYS A 102 12.70 -10.32 -11.59
CA CYS A 102 13.56 -9.15 -11.48
C CYS A 102 15.02 -9.52 -11.22
N LEU A 103 15.27 -10.52 -10.39
CA LEU A 103 16.59 -11.09 -10.12
C LEU A 103 17.21 -11.67 -11.40
N TYR A 104 16.47 -12.52 -12.09
CA TYR A 104 16.93 -13.16 -13.33
C TYR A 104 17.29 -12.13 -14.40
N ARG A 105 16.40 -11.14 -14.61
CA ARG A 105 16.67 -10.04 -15.54
C ARG A 105 17.90 -9.24 -15.15
N PHE A 106 18.16 -9.06 -13.86
CA PHE A 106 19.35 -8.35 -13.38
C PHE A 106 20.64 -9.09 -13.76
N HIS A 107 20.69 -10.42 -13.61
CA HIS A 107 21.89 -11.19 -13.90
C HIS A 107 22.04 -11.60 -15.36
N CYS A 108 20.93 -11.90 -16.04
CA CYS A 108 20.96 -12.46 -17.41
C CYS A 108 20.67 -11.39 -18.49
N GLY A 109 20.19 -10.19 -18.12
CA GLY A 109 19.88 -9.12 -19.06
C GLY A 109 18.59 -9.29 -19.87
N HIS A 110 17.92 -10.43 -19.80
CA HIS A 110 16.69 -10.74 -20.53
C HIS A 110 15.62 -11.38 -19.62
N GLU A 111 14.40 -11.54 -20.15
CA GLU A 111 13.33 -12.25 -19.43
C GLU A 111 13.61 -13.75 -19.35
N ILE A 112 13.03 -14.41 -18.34
CA ILE A 112 13.11 -15.86 -18.19
C ILE A 112 12.54 -16.52 -19.45
N PRO A 113 13.28 -17.46 -20.09
CA PRO A 113 12.81 -18.14 -21.29
C PRO A 113 11.51 -18.92 -21.02
N GLY A 114 10.54 -18.72 -21.89
CA GLY A 114 9.26 -19.43 -21.82
C GLY A 114 9.38 -20.84 -22.36
N GLY A 115 9.14 -21.84 -21.52
CA GLY A 115 9.21 -23.25 -21.90
C GLY A 115 8.13 -23.71 -22.89
N HIS A 116 7.03 -22.99 -23.08
CA HIS A 116 6.00 -23.24 -24.09
C HIS A 116 5.14 -21.98 -24.30
N SER A 117 4.76 -21.73 -25.55
CA SER A 117 4.00 -20.58 -26.03
C SER A 117 2.62 -20.33 -25.36
N HIS A 118 2.12 -21.26 -24.57
CA HIS A 118 0.81 -21.17 -23.90
C HIS A 118 0.71 -20.07 -22.83
N PHE A 119 1.84 -19.55 -22.30
CA PHE A 119 1.85 -18.51 -21.28
C PHE A 119 2.29 -17.14 -21.79
N GLN A 120 2.68 -17.05 -23.07
CA GLN A 120 3.02 -15.79 -23.71
C GLN A 120 1.80 -15.27 -24.49
N ARG A 121 0.99 -14.45 -23.85
CA ARG A 121 -0.03 -13.66 -24.56
C ARG A 121 0.46 -12.24 -24.71
N THR A 122 0.78 -11.86 -25.93
CA THR A 122 1.03 -10.47 -26.31
C THR A 122 -0.33 -9.77 -26.47
N TYR A 123 -0.67 -8.91 -25.53
CA TYR A 123 -1.85 -8.06 -25.67
C TYR A 123 -1.40 -6.72 -26.27
N THR A 124 -1.94 -6.41 -27.44
CA THR A 124 -1.87 -5.04 -27.96
C THR A 124 -3.05 -4.29 -27.33
N THR A 125 -2.79 -3.48 -26.33
CA THR A 125 -3.81 -2.58 -25.79
C THR A 125 -4.02 -1.46 -26.81
N ARG A 126 -5.13 -1.50 -27.54
CA ARG A 126 -5.59 -0.34 -28.29
C ARG A 126 -5.99 0.74 -27.28
N CYS A 127 -5.41 1.94 -27.38
CA CYS A 127 -5.91 3.08 -26.64
C CYS A 127 -7.38 3.30 -27.04
N PRO A 128 -8.34 3.31 -26.09
CA PRO A 128 -9.76 3.42 -26.40
C PRO A 128 -10.15 4.70 -27.17
N LEU A 129 -9.30 5.73 -27.12
CA LEU A 129 -9.51 7.03 -27.76
C LEU A 129 -8.57 7.31 -28.94
N GLY A 130 -7.82 6.31 -29.42
CA GLY A 130 -6.92 6.50 -30.59
C GLY A 130 -5.69 7.37 -30.35
N TYR A 131 -5.52 7.94 -29.17
CA TYR A 131 -4.39 8.78 -28.81
C TYR A 131 -3.40 7.99 -27.96
N GLY A 132 -2.21 7.78 -28.47
CA GLY A 132 -1.10 7.15 -27.78
C GLY A 132 -0.46 5.99 -28.56
N ARG A 133 0.82 5.73 -28.28
CA ARG A 133 1.51 4.57 -28.84
C ARG A 133 0.95 3.29 -28.23
N PRO A 134 0.67 2.24 -29.02
CA PRO A 134 0.26 0.96 -28.49
C PRO A 134 1.37 0.42 -27.58
N HIS A 135 1.09 0.29 -26.28
CA HIS A 135 1.98 -0.41 -25.38
C HIS A 135 1.82 -1.92 -25.62
N ARG A 136 2.91 -2.56 -26.04
CA ARG A 136 2.99 -4.02 -25.94
C ARG A 136 3.02 -4.39 -24.45
N ALA A 137 1.87 -4.66 -23.88
CA ALA A 137 1.82 -5.30 -22.58
C ALA A 137 2.24 -6.75 -22.78
N MET A 138 3.49 -7.08 -22.46
CA MET A 138 3.91 -8.47 -22.36
C MET A 138 3.08 -9.11 -21.25
N ALA A 139 2.32 -10.15 -21.58
CA ALA A 139 1.67 -10.96 -20.58
C ALA A 139 2.78 -11.58 -19.73
N PHE A 140 2.80 -11.19 -18.49
CA PHE A 140 3.72 -11.75 -17.51
C PHE A 140 3.46 -13.27 -17.46
N GLY A 141 4.52 -14.07 -17.49
CA GLY A 141 4.48 -15.51 -17.38
C GLY A 141 3.64 -16.03 -16.19
N LEU A 142 3.85 -17.24 -15.75
CA LEU A 142 3.09 -17.91 -14.70
C LEU A 142 2.69 -16.99 -13.53
N ARG A 143 1.36 -16.85 -13.31
CA ARG A 143 0.77 -16.15 -12.16
C ARG A 143 -0.45 -16.89 -11.66
N LEU A 144 -0.59 -17.00 -10.35
CA LEU A 144 -1.79 -17.55 -9.72
C LEU A 144 -2.93 -16.51 -9.81
N ARG A 145 -4.12 -17.01 -10.14
CA ARG A 145 -5.33 -16.19 -10.13
C ARG A 145 -5.61 -15.71 -8.71
N GLN A 146 -5.78 -14.40 -8.57
CA GLN A 146 -6.17 -13.79 -7.29
C GLN A 146 -7.67 -13.51 -7.31
N PRO A 147 -8.42 -13.96 -6.29
CA PRO A 147 -9.79 -13.51 -6.15
C PRO A 147 -9.80 -12.00 -5.91
N ARG A 148 -10.61 -11.27 -6.65
CA ARG A 148 -10.84 -9.84 -6.37
C ARG A 148 -11.57 -9.73 -5.04
N ARG A 149 -10.85 -9.35 -4.00
CA ARG A 149 -11.48 -9.01 -2.72
C ARG A 149 -11.97 -7.58 -2.80
N VAL A 150 -13.27 -7.40 -2.88
CA VAL A 150 -13.89 -6.09 -2.66
C VAL A 150 -13.74 -5.79 -1.16
N ILE A 151 -12.97 -4.76 -0.84
CA ILE A 151 -12.81 -4.31 0.55
C ILE A 151 -14.04 -3.48 0.89
N GLN A 152 -14.96 -4.04 1.65
CA GLN A 152 -16.12 -3.29 2.11
C GLN A 152 -15.69 -2.19 3.09
N PRO A 153 -16.17 -0.94 2.94
CA PRO A 153 -15.98 0.10 3.93
C PRO A 153 -16.63 -0.26 5.26
N LEU A 154 -16.28 0.44 6.32
CA LEU A 154 -16.98 0.33 7.60
C LEU A 154 -18.36 1.00 7.46
N THR A 155 -19.36 0.44 8.16
CA THR A 155 -20.66 1.11 8.29
C THR A 155 -20.57 2.27 9.27
N ALA A 156 -21.55 3.18 9.24
CA ALA A 156 -21.61 4.32 10.17
C ALA A 156 -21.64 3.85 11.63
N GLU A 157 -22.37 2.78 11.92
CA GLU A 157 -22.48 2.18 13.26
C GLU A 157 -21.13 1.62 13.72
N GLN A 158 -20.41 0.92 12.82
CA GLN A 158 -19.07 0.40 13.12
C GLN A 158 -18.05 1.53 13.37
N VAL A 159 -18.14 2.61 12.62
CA VAL A 159 -17.31 3.80 12.83
C VAL A 159 -17.64 4.42 14.18
N ALA A 160 -18.91 4.66 14.51
CA ALA A 160 -19.34 5.23 15.78
C ALA A 160 -18.92 4.36 16.96
N GLN A 161 -19.13 3.04 16.87
CA GLN A 161 -18.74 2.09 17.91
C GLN A 161 -17.23 2.07 18.14
N PHE A 162 -16.43 2.09 17.07
CA PHE A 162 -14.98 2.15 17.17
C PHE A 162 -14.53 3.50 17.76
N TRP A 163 -15.14 4.61 17.31
CA TRP A 163 -14.84 5.96 17.77
C TRP A 163 -15.11 6.12 19.28
N ALA A 164 -16.21 5.59 19.77
CA ALA A 164 -16.58 5.62 21.19
C ALA A 164 -15.60 4.85 22.10
N SER A 165 -14.78 3.97 21.53
CA SER A 165 -13.78 3.22 22.30
C SER A 165 -12.55 4.03 22.71
N PHE A 166 -12.32 5.20 22.09
CA PHE A 166 -11.15 6.03 22.37
C PHE A 166 -11.23 6.76 23.70
N ARG A 167 -10.06 6.97 24.31
CA ARG A 167 -9.88 7.67 25.59
C ARG A 167 -8.85 8.78 25.50
N THR A 168 -8.17 8.93 24.36
CA THR A 168 -7.11 9.91 24.17
C THR A 168 -7.34 10.69 22.89
N PHE A 169 -7.06 11.98 22.91
CA PHE A 169 -7.12 12.84 21.73
C PHE A 169 -6.10 12.41 20.67
N ARG A 170 -4.94 11.86 21.09
CA ARG A 170 -3.96 11.30 20.16
C ARG A 170 -4.57 10.20 19.30
N ASP A 171 -5.22 9.23 19.91
CA ASP A 171 -5.74 8.07 19.19
C ASP A 171 -6.93 8.46 18.31
N LEU A 172 -7.77 9.39 18.79
CA LEU A 172 -8.81 10.03 17.98
C LEU A 172 -8.23 10.75 16.77
N ALA A 173 -7.18 11.59 16.95
CA ALA A 173 -6.55 12.31 15.87
C ALA A 173 -5.94 11.36 14.82
N VAL A 174 -5.23 10.31 15.26
CA VAL A 174 -4.62 9.31 14.38
C VAL A 174 -5.67 8.62 13.51
N VAL A 175 -6.77 8.18 14.10
CA VAL A 175 -7.83 7.48 13.33
C VAL A 175 -8.69 8.46 12.55
N GLY A 176 -8.92 9.66 13.07
CA GLY A 176 -9.64 10.72 12.39
C GLY A 176 -8.98 11.14 11.09
N LEU A 177 -7.66 11.33 11.08
CA LEU A 177 -6.90 11.62 9.86
C LEU A 177 -6.96 10.47 8.83
N MET A 178 -7.15 9.23 9.27
CA MET A 178 -7.38 8.12 8.32
C MET A 178 -8.80 8.12 7.77
N LEU A 179 -9.78 8.48 8.59
CA LEU A 179 -11.21 8.43 8.27
C LEU A 179 -11.69 9.65 7.50
N LEU A 180 -11.21 10.85 7.84
CA LEU A 180 -11.70 12.11 7.29
C LEU A 180 -10.78 12.73 6.22
N ASP A 181 -9.48 12.36 6.25
CA ASP A 181 -8.48 12.85 5.28
C ASP A 181 -7.82 11.71 4.48
N GLY A 182 -8.19 10.48 4.77
CA GLY A 182 -7.75 9.31 4.03
C GLY A 182 -6.24 9.02 4.11
N LEU A 183 -5.53 9.44 5.16
CA LEU A 183 -4.10 9.21 5.31
C LEU A 183 -3.74 7.73 5.42
N ARG A 184 -2.55 7.39 4.91
CA ARG A 184 -1.96 6.05 5.11
C ARG A 184 -1.26 5.97 6.46
N SER A 185 -1.17 4.77 7.03
CA SER A 185 -0.43 4.53 8.28
C SER A 185 1.00 5.06 8.26
N CYS A 186 1.71 4.88 7.14
CA CYS A 186 3.09 5.36 7.02
C CYS A 186 3.16 6.88 6.92
N GLU A 187 2.16 7.54 6.33
CA GLU A 187 2.09 9.00 6.26
C GLU A 187 1.87 9.57 7.66
N ILE A 188 0.92 9.04 8.44
CA ILE A 188 0.67 9.46 9.82
C ILE A 188 1.91 9.33 10.71
N LEU A 189 2.66 8.24 10.56
CA LEU A 189 3.83 7.96 11.41
C LEU A 189 5.02 8.86 11.13
N VAL A 190 5.05 9.55 9.99
CA VAL A 190 6.13 10.46 9.62
C VAL A 190 5.73 11.94 9.68
N LEU A 191 4.45 12.26 10.00
CA LEU A 191 4.01 13.63 10.17
C LEU A 191 4.84 14.34 11.24
N GLN A 192 5.23 15.57 10.95
CA GLN A 192 5.95 16.44 11.86
C GLN A 192 5.05 17.59 12.34
N LEU A 193 5.45 18.28 13.38
CA LEU A 193 4.72 19.45 13.90
C LEU A 193 4.64 20.56 12.85
N GLU A 194 5.69 20.73 12.07
CA GLU A 194 5.78 21.72 10.99
C GLU A 194 4.85 21.44 9.81
N ASP A 195 4.44 20.19 9.63
CA ASP A 195 3.47 19.80 8.60
C ASP A 195 2.05 20.30 8.91
N LEU A 196 1.79 20.63 10.18
CA LEU A 196 0.46 21.02 10.67
C LEU A 196 0.34 22.55 10.75
N ARG A 197 -0.47 23.11 9.88
CA ARG A 197 -0.81 24.54 9.83
C ARG A 197 -2.17 24.77 10.47
N LEU A 198 -2.20 24.91 11.81
CA LEU A 198 -3.45 25.03 12.56
C LEU A 198 -4.25 26.29 12.18
N ALA A 199 -3.55 27.42 11.97
CA ALA A 199 -4.19 28.69 11.60
C ALA A 199 -4.93 28.62 10.24
N ASP A 200 -4.36 27.88 9.30
CA ASP A 200 -4.87 27.76 7.95
C ASP A 200 -5.79 26.52 7.79
N ALA A 201 -5.93 25.70 8.83
CA ALA A 201 -6.60 24.41 8.80
C ALA A 201 -6.06 23.50 7.68
N LEU A 202 -4.73 23.43 7.51
CA LEU A 202 -4.06 22.68 6.47
C LEU A 202 -3.07 21.66 7.07
N LEU A 203 -2.90 20.54 6.37
CA LEU A 203 -1.93 19.49 6.67
C LEU A 203 -1.10 19.17 5.42
N HIS A 204 0.22 19.31 5.54
CA HIS A 204 1.16 18.88 4.50
C HIS A 204 1.49 17.41 4.70
N VAL A 205 1.35 16.61 3.66
CA VAL A 205 1.56 15.16 3.74
C VAL A 205 2.59 14.71 2.72
N LEU A 206 3.64 14.04 3.21
CA LEU A 206 4.66 13.42 2.38
C LEU A 206 4.25 12.00 2.00
N GLY A 207 3.91 11.77 0.74
CA GLY A 207 3.49 10.49 0.20
C GLY A 207 4.63 9.63 -0.35
N LYS A 208 4.27 8.50 -0.95
CA LYS A 208 5.23 7.59 -1.61
C LYS A 208 5.98 8.32 -2.74
N GLY A 209 7.31 8.13 -2.79
CA GLY A 209 8.17 8.77 -3.79
C GLY A 209 8.41 10.25 -3.52
N ARG A 210 8.33 10.69 -2.25
CA ARG A 210 8.50 12.08 -1.80
C ARG A 210 7.54 13.08 -2.44
N LYS A 211 6.39 12.64 -2.94
CA LYS A 211 5.37 13.52 -3.46
C LYS A 211 4.63 14.17 -2.29
N GLN A 212 4.64 15.49 -2.25
CA GLN A 212 3.91 16.28 -1.26
C GLN A 212 2.50 16.58 -1.76
N ARG A 213 1.56 16.63 -0.83
CA ARG A 213 0.22 17.15 -1.04
C ARG A 213 -0.26 17.89 0.19
N THR A 214 -1.10 18.88 0.01
CA THR A 214 -1.75 19.62 1.08
C THR A 214 -3.20 19.17 1.18
N LEU A 215 -3.64 18.89 2.41
CA LEU A 215 -5.01 18.48 2.71
C LEU A 215 -5.67 19.53 3.61
N PRO A 216 -6.93 19.90 3.35
CA PRO A 216 -7.71 20.70 4.28
C PRO A 216 -8.08 19.82 5.49
N LEU A 217 -8.00 20.37 6.70
CA LEU A 217 -8.41 19.69 7.91
C LEU A 217 -9.86 20.06 8.26
N PRO A 218 -10.78 19.10 8.32
CA PRO A 218 -12.12 19.34 8.85
C PRO A 218 -12.07 19.88 10.28
N GLY A 219 -13.01 20.79 10.64
CA GLY A 219 -13.02 21.45 11.93
C GLY A 219 -13.05 20.48 13.12
N GLU A 220 -13.71 19.35 12.97
CA GLU A 220 -13.77 18.27 13.98
C GLU A 220 -12.37 17.71 14.30
N ILE A 221 -11.56 17.45 13.29
CA ILE A 221 -10.20 16.94 13.48
C ILE A 221 -9.25 18.05 13.96
N LEU A 222 -9.47 19.27 13.51
CA LEU A 222 -8.69 20.42 13.97
C LEU A 222 -8.79 20.57 15.48
N GLY A 223 -10.00 20.54 16.05
CA GLY A 223 -10.23 20.61 17.49
C GLY A 223 -9.61 19.46 18.27
N VAL A 224 -9.66 18.23 17.72
CA VAL A 224 -9.02 17.06 18.34
C VAL A 224 -7.50 17.18 18.33
N LEU A 225 -6.89 17.68 17.23
CA LEU A 225 -5.44 17.90 17.13
C LEU A 225 -4.99 19.00 18.10
N GLN A 226 -5.73 20.09 18.22
CA GLN A 226 -5.47 21.16 19.21
C GLN A 226 -5.49 20.61 20.63
N SER A 227 -6.52 19.82 20.97
CA SER A 227 -6.64 19.20 22.29
C SER A 227 -5.51 18.23 22.58
N TYR A 228 -5.12 17.42 21.58
CA TYR A 228 -3.97 16.54 21.70
C TYR A 228 -2.68 17.31 22.01
N LEU A 229 -2.39 18.37 21.24
CA LEU A 229 -1.17 19.17 21.40
C LEU A 229 -1.10 19.90 22.72
N ARG A 230 -2.24 20.43 23.21
CA ARG A 230 -2.31 21.23 24.43
C ARG A 230 -2.36 20.39 25.70
N LEU A 231 -3.09 19.28 25.67
CA LEU A 231 -3.48 18.55 26.89
C LEU A 231 -2.77 17.20 27.06
N GLU A 232 -2.41 16.53 25.96
CA GLU A 232 -1.92 15.15 26.05
C GLU A 232 -0.48 14.96 25.56
N ARG A 233 -0.06 15.74 24.55
CA ARG A 233 1.28 15.57 24.00
C ARG A 233 2.31 15.92 25.05
N PRO A 234 3.19 14.96 25.46
CA PRO A 234 4.22 15.26 26.45
C PRO A 234 5.23 16.27 25.89
N LEU A 235 5.84 17.03 26.76
CA LEU A 235 7.01 17.86 26.41
C LEU A 235 8.12 16.94 25.91
N THR A 236 8.60 17.20 24.70
CA THR A 236 9.62 16.40 24.03
C THR A 236 10.26 17.19 22.89
N ASN A 237 11.54 16.94 22.62
CA ASN A 237 12.26 17.51 21.47
C ASN A 237 11.97 16.76 20.16
N SER A 238 11.08 15.77 20.18
CA SER A 238 10.70 15.03 18.97
C SER A 238 9.96 15.94 17.98
N PRO A 239 10.40 16.08 16.73
CA PRO A 239 9.69 16.85 15.73
C PRO A 239 8.40 16.18 15.26
N TYR A 240 8.23 14.88 15.51
CA TYR A 240 7.08 14.13 15.05
C TYR A 240 5.79 14.56 15.75
N LEU A 241 4.72 14.68 14.96
CA LEU A 241 3.40 15.06 15.47
C LEU A 241 2.90 14.05 16.51
N PHE A 242 2.92 12.76 16.17
CA PHE A 242 2.42 11.71 17.04
C PHE A 242 3.54 11.00 17.81
N VAL A 243 3.45 11.07 19.12
CA VAL A 243 4.41 10.46 20.05
C VAL A 243 3.74 9.50 21.02
N SER A 244 4.54 8.67 21.66
CA SER A 244 4.07 7.75 22.71
C SER A 244 3.71 8.53 23.98
N LEU A 245 2.54 8.29 24.55
CA LEU A 245 2.04 9.01 25.72
C LEU A 245 2.52 8.40 27.06
N LYS A 246 2.88 7.11 27.05
CA LYS A 246 3.16 6.35 28.28
C LYS A 246 4.39 5.43 28.14
N GLY A 247 4.87 4.95 29.28
CA GLY A 247 5.96 3.97 29.39
C GLY A 247 7.33 4.52 29.06
N ARG A 248 8.31 3.63 28.92
CA ARG A 248 9.73 3.97 28.62
C ARG A 248 9.93 4.77 27.34
N ARG A 249 8.97 4.76 26.44
CA ARG A 249 9.01 5.48 25.15
C ARG A 249 8.18 6.76 25.15
N ARG A 250 7.76 7.24 26.32
CA ARG A 250 7.00 8.51 26.41
C ARG A 250 7.77 9.63 25.71
N GLY A 251 7.10 10.38 24.84
CA GLY A 251 7.69 11.45 24.05
C GLY A 251 8.47 11.02 22.81
N GLN A 252 8.75 9.73 22.63
CA GLN A 252 9.38 9.22 21.40
C GLN A 252 8.34 9.05 20.28
N PRO A 253 8.76 9.12 19.00
CA PRO A 253 7.87 8.95 17.86
C PRO A 253 7.05 7.66 17.94
N MET A 254 5.78 7.75 17.51
CA MET A 254 4.91 6.57 17.38
C MET A 254 5.48 5.61 16.34
N THR A 255 5.61 4.36 16.71
CA THR A 255 6.14 3.32 15.82
C THR A 255 5.02 2.56 15.07
N PRO A 256 5.34 1.86 13.96
CA PRO A 256 4.39 0.95 13.33
C PRO A 256 3.86 -0.13 14.26
N ALA A 257 4.65 -0.58 15.25
CA ALA A 257 4.21 -1.53 16.27
C ALA A 257 3.22 -0.88 17.24
N GLY A 258 3.48 0.37 17.65
CA GLY A 258 2.56 1.16 18.49
C GLY A 258 1.21 1.37 17.80
N LEU A 259 1.22 1.75 16.53
CA LEU A 259 -0.02 1.91 15.76
C LEU A 259 -0.79 0.58 15.63
N ARG A 260 -0.12 -0.54 15.38
CA ARG A 260 -0.77 -1.86 15.37
C ARG A 260 -1.37 -2.23 16.73
N SER A 261 -0.68 -1.90 17.81
CA SER A 261 -1.16 -2.15 19.17
C SER A 261 -2.40 -1.30 19.48
N LEU A 262 -2.42 -0.02 19.08
CA LEU A 262 -3.58 0.86 19.17
C LEU A 262 -4.80 0.21 18.51
N PHE A 263 -4.70 -0.16 17.22
CA PHE A 263 -5.83 -0.79 16.52
C PHE A 263 -6.23 -2.13 17.12
N ARG A 264 -5.29 -2.95 17.57
CA ARG A 264 -5.62 -4.21 18.25
C ARG A 264 -6.41 -3.98 19.54
N HIS A 265 -5.99 -3.02 20.37
CA HIS A 265 -6.65 -2.67 21.61
C HIS A 265 -8.09 -2.18 21.36
N HIS A 266 -8.27 -1.23 20.44
CA HIS A 266 -9.57 -0.66 20.15
C HIS A 266 -10.52 -1.63 19.45
N ARG A 267 -10.02 -2.56 18.62
CA ARG A 267 -10.83 -3.66 18.07
C ARG A 267 -11.41 -4.58 19.13
N LEU A 268 -10.64 -4.85 20.18
CA LEU A 268 -11.13 -5.67 21.31
C LEU A 268 -12.18 -4.93 22.11
N ARG A 269 -12.01 -3.63 22.33
CA ARG A 269 -12.95 -2.82 23.12
C ARG A 269 -14.25 -2.49 22.40
N SER A 270 -14.17 -2.27 21.10
CA SER A 270 -15.29 -1.89 20.25
C SER A 270 -15.98 -3.08 19.58
N GLU A 271 -15.42 -4.30 19.70
CA GLU A 271 -15.84 -5.51 19.00
C GLU A 271 -15.86 -5.40 17.45
N VAL A 272 -15.38 -4.28 16.89
CA VAL A 272 -15.28 -4.06 15.44
C VAL A 272 -14.03 -4.72 14.90
N ARG A 273 -14.08 -6.04 14.69
CA ARG A 273 -12.94 -6.86 14.25
C ARG A 273 -12.35 -6.43 12.89
N SER A 274 -13.18 -5.85 12.03
CA SER A 274 -12.77 -5.38 10.68
C SER A 274 -12.00 -4.07 10.72
N ALA A 275 -12.01 -3.31 11.82
CA ALA A 275 -11.35 -2.01 11.95
C ALA A 275 -9.82 -2.14 11.84
N ASN A 276 -9.26 -1.53 10.82
CA ASN A 276 -7.81 -1.41 10.62
C ASN A 276 -7.50 -0.15 9.80
N PRO A 277 -6.25 0.33 9.80
CA PRO A 277 -5.89 1.56 9.11
C PRO A 277 -6.34 1.64 7.64
N HIS A 278 -6.17 0.56 6.89
CA HIS A 278 -6.60 0.52 5.48
C HIS A 278 -8.11 0.59 5.33
N ARG A 279 -8.85 -0.03 6.25
CA ARG A 279 -10.31 -0.01 6.21
C ARG A 279 -10.85 1.40 6.44
N PHE A 280 -10.30 2.17 7.40
CA PHE A 280 -10.69 3.58 7.62
C PHE A 280 -10.44 4.44 6.39
N ARG A 281 -9.28 4.31 5.78
CA ARG A 281 -8.98 5.01 4.53
C ARG A 281 -9.88 4.56 3.37
N HIS A 282 -10.27 3.28 3.31
CA HIS A 282 -11.25 2.81 2.33
C HIS A 282 -12.63 3.38 2.59
N THR A 283 -13.02 3.51 3.86
CA THR A 283 -14.27 4.18 4.26
C THR A 283 -14.27 5.62 3.78
N PHE A 284 -13.21 6.38 4.03
CA PHE A 284 -13.04 7.73 3.48
C PHE A 284 -13.26 7.76 1.97
N GLY A 285 -12.56 6.90 1.22
CA GLY A 285 -12.69 6.88 -0.24
C GLY A 285 -14.11 6.59 -0.71
N ALA A 286 -14.80 5.64 -0.06
CA ALA A 286 -16.18 5.28 -0.38
C ALA A 286 -17.16 6.41 -0.03
N ASP A 287 -16.99 7.04 1.12
CA ASP A 287 -17.84 8.14 1.58
C ASP A 287 -17.70 9.39 0.70
N MET A 288 -16.47 9.70 0.30
CA MET A 288 -16.21 10.80 -0.64
C MET A 288 -16.88 10.55 -2.01
N VAL A 289 -16.79 9.33 -2.55
CA VAL A 289 -17.50 8.98 -3.81
C VAL A 289 -19.01 9.11 -3.62
N ARG A 290 -19.57 8.61 -2.52
CA ARG A 290 -21.00 8.76 -2.21
C ARG A 290 -21.42 10.22 -2.08
N ALA A 291 -20.54 11.07 -1.54
CA ALA A 291 -20.73 12.51 -1.45
C ALA A 291 -20.60 13.23 -2.80
N GLY A 292 -20.17 12.51 -3.85
CA GLY A 292 -20.11 13.07 -5.22
C GLY A 292 -18.82 13.81 -5.54
N ILE A 293 -17.70 13.54 -4.83
CA ILE A 293 -16.40 14.11 -5.19
C ILE A 293 -15.94 13.58 -6.56
N SER A 294 -15.32 14.42 -7.36
CA SER A 294 -14.74 13.97 -8.62
C SER A 294 -13.58 13.00 -8.40
N LEU A 295 -13.45 11.99 -9.26
CA LEU A 295 -12.37 10.99 -9.15
C LEU A 295 -10.97 11.58 -9.19
N PRO A 296 -10.67 12.61 -10.04
CA PRO A 296 -9.37 13.28 -10.01
C PRO A 296 -9.09 13.97 -8.66
N ALA A 297 -10.09 14.64 -8.07
CA ALA A 297 -9.96 15.26 -6.75
C ALA A 297 -9.71 14.22 -5.67
N LEU A 298 -10.46 13.12 -5.65
CA LEU A 298 -10.25 12.01 -4.71
C LEU A 298 -8.87 11.37 -4.89
N GLN A 299 -8.43 11.17 -6.14
CA GLN A 299 -7.09 10.66 -6.44
C GLN A 299 -6.00 11.55 -5.83
N HIS A 300 -6.15 12.87 -5.97
CA HIS A 300 -5.22 13.85 -5.41
C HIS A 300 -5.22 13.80 -3.88
N LEU A 301 -6.39 13.88 -3.23
CA LEU A 301 -6.53 13.82 -1.77
C LEU A 301 -5.93 12.54 -1.19
N MET A 302 -6.20 11.41 -1.80
CA MET A 302 -5.65 10.13 -1.36
C MET A 302 -4.18 9.91 -1.76
N GLY A 303 -3.62 10.72 -2.65
CA GLY A 303 -2.26 10.54 -3.17
C GLY A 303 -2.08 9.20 -3.86
N HIS A 304 -3.01 8.83 -4.74
CA HIS A 304 -2.89 7.66 -5.60
C HIS A 304 -2.09 8.01 -6.84
N SER A 305 -0.98 7.29 -7.07
CA SER A 305 -0.17 7.47 -8.28
C SER A 305 -0.89 6.98 -9.55
N GLN A 306 -1.87 6.09 -9.40
CA GLN A 306 -2.65 5.51 -10.49
C GLN A 306 -4.14 5.62 -10.18
N ILE A 307 -4.91 6.11 -11.14
CA ILE A 307 -6.37 6.25 -11.03
C ILE A 307 -7.08 4.91 -10.80
N HIS A 308 -6.51 3.82 -11.28
CA HIS A 308 -7.00 2.45 -11.08
C HIS A 308 -7.30 2.12 -9.61
N THR A 309 -6.48 2.67 -8.70
CA THR A 309 -6.66 2.48 -7.26
C THR A 309 -7.87 3.25 -6.74
N THR A 310 -8.20 4.38 -7.37
CA THR A 310 -9.37 5.20 -7.02
C THR A 310 -10.66 4.61 -7.60
N LEU A 311 -10.59 3.99 -8.79
CA LEU A 311 -11.73 3.32 -9.41
C LEU A 311 -12.29 2.15 -8.59
N LEU A 312 -11.50 1.59 -7.68
CA LEU A 312 -11.99 0.56 -6.74
C LEU A 312 -13.15 1.04 -5.87
N TYR A 313 -13.24 2.33 -5.59
CA TYR A 313 -14.31 2.91 -4.79
C TYR A 313 -15.62 3.09 -5.58
N VAL A 314 -15.53 3.30 -6.88
CA VAL A 314 -16.71 3.40 -7.77
C VAL A 314 -17.42 2.07 -7.91
N GLN A 315 -16.68 0.95 -7.84
CA GLN A 315 -17.27 -0.39 -7.99
C GLN A 315 -18.04 -0.86 -6.74
N LEU A 316 -18.04 -0.06 -5.66
CA LEU A 316 -18.61 -0.49 -4.37
C LEU A 316 -20.12 -0.25 -4.24
N ALA A 317 -20.75 0.51 -5.15
CA ALA A 317 -22.18 0.80 -5.03
C ALA A 317 -22.87 0.96 -6.40
N PRO A 318 -23.52 -0.09 -6.91
CA PRO A 318 -24.38 0.02 -8.10
C PRO A 318 -25.50 1.05 -7.96
N SER A 319 -26.02 1.25 -6.74
CA SER A 319 -27.03 2.30 -6.43
C SER A 319 -26.55 3.72 -6.70
N ASP A 320 -25.22 3.95 -6.65
CA ASP A 320 -24.65 5.28 -6.83
C ASP A 320 -24.61 5.66 -8.33
N VAL A 321 -24.52 4.68 -9.23
CA VAL A 321 -24.57 4.91 -10.68
C VAL A 321 -25.90 5.54 -11.09
N TRP A 322 -27.00 5.07 -10.55
CA TRP A 322 -28.33 5.63 -10.82
C TRP A 322 -28.49 7.04 -10.24
N ARG A 323 -27.91 7.30 -9.07
CA ARG A 323 -27.94 8.63 -8.45
C ARG A 323 -27.09 9.64 -9.22
N GLU A 324 -25.90 9.24 -9.69
CA GLU A 324 -25.07 10.08 -10.56
C GLU A 324 -25.73 10.33 -11.91
N TYR A 325 -26.34 9.31 -12.50
CA TYR A 325 -27.12 9.46 -13.74
C TYR A 325 -28.25 10.47 -13.55
N ALA A 326 -29.05 10.33 -12.48
CA ALA A 326 -30.15 11.25 -12.19
C ALA A 326 -29.66 12.69 -11.99
N ARG A 327 -28.54 12.90 -11.28
CA ARG A 327 -27.91 14.22 -11.13
C ARG A 327 -27.41 14.77 -12.46
N ALA A 328 -26.74 13.96 -13.27
CA ALA A 328 -26.25 14.39 -14.58
C ALA A 328 -27.40 14.77 -15.50
N VAL A 329 -28.51 14.02 -15.49
CA VAL A 329 -29.72 14.33 -16.27
C VAL A 329 -30.37 15.61 -15.76
N ALA A 330 -30.45 15.81 -14.44
CA ALA A 330 -31.04 17.03 -13.86
C ALA A 330 -30.20 18.29 -14.19
N ASN A 331 -28.88 18.15 -14.28
CA ASN A 331 -27.96 19.24 -14.64
C ASN A 331 -27.79 19.42 -16.16
N ARG A 332 -28.35 18.52 -16.96
CA ARG A 332 -28.31 18.65 -18.42
C ARG A 332 -29.19 19.80 -18.86
N SER A 333 -28.64 20.69 -19.68
CA SER A 333 -29.42 21.76 -20.31
C SER A 333 -30.68 21.17 -20.95
N ARG A 334 -31.83 21.74 -20.62
CA ARG A 334 -33.11 21.33 -21.22
C ARG A 334 -32.96 21.43 -22.72
N LEU A 335 -33.34 20.39 -23.45
CA LEU A 335 -33.46 20.47 -24.90
C LEU A 335 -34.36 21.63 -25.23
N PRO A 336 -34.05 22.47 -26.26
CA PRO A 336 -34.95 23.50 -26.70
C PRO A 336 -36.32 22.87 -27.01
N SER A 337 -37.39 23.57 -26.62
CA SER A 337 -38.73 23.12 -26.89
C SER A 337 -38.91 22.88 -28.39
N PRO A 338 -39.63 21.83 -28.82
CA PRO A 338 -39.87 21.59 -30.22
C PRO A 338 -40.56 22.82 -30.82
N PRO A 339 -40.27 23.18 -32.08
CA PRO A 339 -40.96 24.31 -32.74
C PRO A 339 -42.45 24.10 -32.66
N LYS A 340 -43.19 25.12 -32.27
CA LYS A 340 -44.65 25.09 -32.32
C LYS A 340 -45.07 24.91 -33.79
N ALA A 341 -45.85 23.89 -34.04
CA ALA A 341 -46.45 23.64 -35.34
C ALA A 341 -47.42 24.72 -35.76
#